data_024203229b3dfd5a1b6226c81cff7f0a
#
_entry.id   024203229b3dfd5a1b6226c81cff7f0a
#
_cell.length_a   1.000
_cell.length_b   1.000
_cell.length_c   1.000
_cell.angle_alpha   90.00
_cell.angle_beta   90.00
_cell.angle_gamma   90.00
#
_symmetry.space_group_name_H-M   'P 1'
#
loop_
_entity.id
_entity.type
_entity.pdbx_description
1 polymer ?
#
loop_
_entity_poly.entity_id
_entity_poly.type
_entity_poly.pdbx_seq_one_letter_code
_entity_poly.pdbx_strand_id
1 'polypeptide(L)' 'MAGYLCVSGCEVLDKGSKRIYHLNDNSVVIEHPDYPGKTRFQFYTRNGQSIRKPADKTAMKQAVERHKKRWRLA' A
#
# COMPACT_ATOMS: atom_id res chain seq x y z
N MET A 1 3.14 17.01 -14.20
CA MET A 1 3.72 16.15 -13.99
C MET A 1 3.46 15.25 -13.26
N ALA A 2 3.51 14.59 -13.33
CA ALA A 2 3.10 13.70 -12.62
C ALA A 2 4.00 12.97 -12.01
N GLY A 3 4.20 13.10 -10.98
CA GLY A 3 4.96 12.23 -10.23
C GLY A 3 4.39 10.85 -10.26
N TYR A 4 5.13 9.86 -10.04
CA TYR A 4 4.60 8.56 -9.84
C TYR A 4 4.39 8.33 -8.34
N LEU A 5 3.56 7.35 -8.03
CA LEU A 5 3.25 7.02 -6.65
C LEU A 5 4.47 6.43 -5.94
N CYS A 6 4.66 6.85 -4.71
CA CYS A 6 5.67 6.25 -3.84
C CYS A 6 5.17 6.27 -2.40
N VAL A 7 5.75 5.42 -1.59
CA VAL A 7 5.40 5.35 -0.18
C VAL A 7 6.10 6.49 0.56
N SER A 8 5.33 7.33 1.24
CA SER A 8 5.87 8.43 2.03
C SER A 8 5.98 8.08 3.51
N GLY A 9 5.27 7.05 3.97
CA GLY A 9 5.33 6.62 5.35
C GLY A 9 4.75 5.23 5.50
N CYS A 10 5.12 4.53 6.57
CA CYS A 10 4.65 3.19 6.81
C CYS A 10 4.46 2.98 8.31
N GLU A 11 3.35 2.37 8.69
CA GLU A 11 3.08 2.01 10.07
C GLU A 11 2.95 0.49 10.15
N VAL A 12 3.55 -0.10 11.18
CA VAL A 12 3.44 -1.52 11.44
C VAL A 12 2.65 -1.71 12.72
N LEU A 13 1.56 -2.45 12.63
CA LEU A 13 0.64 -2.65 13.74
C LEU A 13 0.52 -4.14 14.07
N ASP A 14 0.02 -4.43 15.27
CA ASP A 14 -0.27 -5.81 15.70
C ASP A 14 0.91 -6.74 15.50
N LYS A 15 2.10 -6.29 15.89
CA LYS A 15 3.34 -7.08 15.84
C LYS A 15 3.68 -7.56 14.42
N GLY A 16 3.29 -6.74 13.42
CA GLY A 16 3.61 -7.07 12.05
C GLY A 16 2.50 -7.74 11.27
N SER A 17 1.35 -8.02 11.90
CA SER A 17 0.24 -8.65 11.20
C SER A 17 -0.55 -7.66 10.34
N LYS A 18 -0.25 -6.36 10.48
CA LYS A 18 -0.91 -5.33 9.68
C LYS A 18 0.11 -4.22 9.39
N ARG A 19 0.21 -3.82 8.14
CA ARG A 19 1.06 -2.71 7.72
C ARG A 19 0.23 -1.71 6.95
N ILE A 20 0.39 -0.43 7.28
CA ILE A 20 -0.30 0.65 6.60
C ILE A 20 0.73 1.49 5.87
N TYR A 21 0.62 1.56 4.55
CA TYR A 21 1.53 2.35 3.71
C TYR A 21 0.81 3.61 3.28
N HIS A 22 1.38 4.75 3.62
CA HIS A 22 0.86 6.06 3.20
C HIS A 22 1.59 6.48 1.94
N LEU A 23 0.83 6.79 0.90
CA LEU A 23 1.40 7.18 -0.38
C LEU A 23 1.47 8.69 -0.51
N ASN A 24 2.28 9.16 -1.44
CA ASN A 24 2.53 10.59 -1.61
C ASN A 24 1.33 11.39 -2.11
N ASP A 25 0.28 10.70 -2.58
CA ASP A 25 -0.97 11.36 -2.96
C ASP A 25 -2.04 11.27 -1.87
N ASN A 26 -1.62 10.88 -0.65
CA ASN A 26 -2.48 10.69 0.51
C ASN A 26 -3.41 9.48 0.42
N SER A 27 -3.23 8.62 -0.59
CA SER A 27 -3.91 7.34 -0.60
C SER A 27 -3.20 6.37 0.33
N VAL A 28 -3.86 5.26 0.64
CA VAL A 28 -3.39 4.32 1.65
C VAL A 28 -3.50 2.89 1.13
N VAL A 29 -2.48 2.09 1.39
CA VAL A 29 -2.52 0.65 1.15
C VAL A 29 -2.37 -0.04 2.50
N ILE A 30 -3.27 -0.97 2.79
CA ILE A 30 -3.19 -1.77 4.01
C ILE A 30 -2.83 -3.19 3.61
N GLU A 31 -1.77 -3.70 4.20
CA GLU A 31 -1.32 -5.06 3.96
C GLU A 31 -1.56 -5.92 5.19
N HIS A 32 -2.15 -7.10 4.97
CA HIS A 32 -2.29 -8.13 5.99
C HIS A 32 -1.44 -9.32 5.56
N PRO A 33 -0.18 -9.41 6.00
CA PRO A 33 0.74 -10.45 5.51
C PRO A 33 0.24 -11.88 5.72
N ASP A 34 -0.59 -12.10 6.73
CA ASP A 34 -1.09 -13.43 7.04
C ASP A 34 -2.35 -13.82 6.26
N TYR A 35 -2.89 -12.91 5.46
CA TYR A 35 -4.12 -13.18 4.71
C TYR A 35 -3.79 -13.81 3.36
N PRO A 36 -4.76 -14.54 2.76
CA PRO A 36 -4.59 -15.08 1.40
C PRO A 36 -4.34 -13.96 0.39
N GLY A 37 -3.72 -14.32 -0.74
CA GLY A 37 -3.27 -13.34 -1.72
C GLY A 37 -4.32 -12.31 -2.14
N LYS A 38 -5.56 -12.74 -2.34
CA LYS A 38 -6.62 -11.82 -2.81
C LYS A 38 -7.02 -10.79 -1.76
N THR A 39 -6.88 -11.11 -0.48
CA THR A 39 -7.30 -10.22 0.59
C THR A 39 -6.13 -9.63 1.36
N ARG A 40 -4.90 -9.93 0.91
CA ARG A 40 -3.71 -9.43 1.58
C ARG A 40 -3.58 -7.92 1.52
N PHE A 41 -3.97 -7.31 0.40
CA PHE A 41 -3.87 -5.87 0.21
C PHE A 41 -5.24 -5.25 0.08
N GLN A 42 -5.42 -4.10 0.75
CA GLN A 42 -6.62 -3.28 0.61
C GLN A 42 -6.16 -1.88 0.22
N PHE A 43 -6.88 -1.27 -0.72
CA PHE A 43 -6.48 0.01 -1.30
C PHE A 43 -7.57 1.05 -1.06
N TYR A 44 -7.17 2.21 -0.55
CA TYR A 44 -8.11 3.27 -0.20
C TYR A 44 -7.65 4.60 -0.75
N THR A 45 -8.62 5.44 -1.14
CA THR A 45 -8.34 6.82 -1.54
C THR A 45 -8.02 7.64 -0.30
N ARG A 46 -7.55 8.87 -0.51
CA ARG A 46 -7.30 9.79 0.60
C ARG A 46 -8.55 10.09 1.40
N ASN A 47 -9.73 9.88 0.82
CA ASN A 47 -11.00 10.09 1.50
C ASN A 47 -11.51 8.84 2.21
N GLY A 48 -10.74 7.76 2.19
CA GLY A 48 -11.11 6.53 2.86
C GLY A 48 -12.00 5.61 2.05
N GLN A 49 -12.23 5.91 0.77
CA GLN A 49 -13.06 5.07 -0.08
C GLN A 49 -12.23 3.95 -0.71
N SER A 50 -12.81 2.77 -0.80
CA SER A 50 -12.14 1.62 -1.39
C SER A 50 -11.91 1.85 -2.89
N ILE A 51 -10.69 1.55 -3.35
CA ILE A 51 -10.33 1.70 -4.75
C ILE A 51 -10.68 0.40 -5.47
N ARG A 52 -11.39 0.52 -6.59
CA ARG A 52 -11.83 -0.64 -7.36
C ARG A 52 -11.14 -0.77 -8.72
N LYS A 53 -10.58 0.30 -9.25
CA LYS A 53 -9.94 0.26 -10.57
C LYS A 53 -8.66 -0.56 -10.53
N PRO A 54 -8.54 -1.61 -11.37
CA PRO A 54 -7.35 -2.45 -11.35
C PRO A 54 -6.05 -1.68 -11.66
N ALA A 55 -6.11 -0.69 -12.54
CA ALA A 55 -4.94 0.10 -12.87
C ALA A 55 -4.42 0.87 -11.66
N ASP A 56 -5.31 1.44 -10.85
CA ASP A 56 -4.94 2.16 -9.65
C ASP A 56 -4.35 1.22 -8.60
N LYS A 57 -4.97 0.05 -8.44
CA LYS A 57 -4.45 -0.95 -7.51
C LYS A 57 -3.05 -1.42 -7.90
N THR A 58 -2.83 -1.63 -9.19
CA THR A 58 -1.53 -2.06 -9.70
C THR A 58 -0.46 -0.99 -9.41
N ALA A 59 -0.77 0.27 -9.68
CA ALA A 59 0.18 1.36 -9.44
C ALA A 59 0.52 1.47 -7.95
N MET A 60 -0.48 1.38 -7.10
CA MET A 60 -0.28 1.46 -5.65
C MET A 60 0.52 0.27 -5.13
N LYS A 61 0.23 -0.93 -5.62
CA LYS A 61 0.96 -2.13 -5.24
C LYS A 61 2.42 -2.04 -5.67
N GLN A 62 2.68 -1.52 -6.86
CA GLN A 62 4.04 -1.32 -7.33
C GLN A 62 4.81 -0.35 -6.44
N ALA A 63 4.14 0.71 -5.98
CA ALA A 63 4.76 1.67 -5.07
C ALA A 63 5.17 0.97 -3.76
N VAL A 64 4.28 0.13 -3.22
CA VAL A 64 4.57 -0.62 -2.00
C VAL A 64 5.74 -1.59 -2.23
N GLU A 65 5.75 -2.28 -3.36
CA GLU A 65 6.82 -3.23 -3.66
C GLU A 65 8.16 -2.54 -3.80
N ARG A 66 8.21 -1.37 -4.44
CA ARG A 66 9.44 -0.59 -4.51
C ARG A 66 9.93 -0.17 -3.13
N HIS A 67 9.01 0.21 -2.26
CA HIS A 67 9.34 0.60 -0.89
C HIS A 67 9.94 -0.59 -0.14
N LYS A 68 9.30 -1.75 -0.21
CA LYS A 68 9.80 -2.96 0.45
C LYS A 68 11.19 -3.34 -0.04
N LYS A 69 11.39 -3.28 -1.34
CA LYS A 69 12.66 -3.62 -1.95
C LYS A 69 13.76 -2.67 -1.49
N ARG A 70 13.45 -1.38 -1.45
CA ARG A 70 14.40 -0.35 -1.03
C ARG A 70 14.83 -0.52 0.43
N TRP A 71 13.87 -0.87 1.28
CA TRP A 71 14.13 -1.01 2.71
C TRP A 71 14.31 -2.45 3.15
N ARG A 72 14.33 -3.38 2.19
CA ARG A 72 14.51 -4.82 2.44
C ARG A 72 13.48 -5.39 3.41
N LEU A 73 12.26 -4.92 3.31
CA LEU A 73 11.16 -5.48 4.08
C LEU A 73 10.73 -6.80 3.46
N ALA A 74 10.47 -7.78 4.28
CA ALA A 74 10.03 -9.08 3.80
C ALA A 74 8.55 -9.08 3.44
#